data_76733038b83261a32e578c68b06f883b
#
_entry.id   76733038b83261a32e578c68b06f883b
#
_cell.length_a   1.000
_cell.length_b   1.000
_cell.length_c   1.000
_cell.angle_alpha   90.00
_cell.angle_beta   90.00
_cell.angle_gamma   90.00
#
_symmetry.space_group_name_H-M   'P 1'
#
loop_
_entity.id
_entity.type
_entity.pdbx_description
1 polymer ?
#
loop_
_entity_poly.entity_id
_entity_poly.type
_entity_poly.pdbx_seq_one_letter_code
_entity_poly.pdbx_strand_id
1 'polypeptide(L)'
;MKNSIKYYIIHNLEKARYDNIIKILNKNGINLSNVTFINHPNKNELTYQIKKQSVQKKSNIKDGWISCSYKHYLALQKIVQNNDQYAVIMEDNIGDFYENIPIRLDKYLKELPDDWDVVYDSVWGDYGLLNEESVVENKLIY
;
A
#
# COMPACT_ATOMS: atom_id res chain seq x y z
N MET A 1 -18.69 0.71 -17.07
CA MET A 1 -18.57 1.37 -15.74
C MET A 1 -17.09 1.43 -15.41
N LYS A 2 -16.49 2.61 -15.17
CA LYS A 2 -15.11 2.69 -14.66
C LYS A 2 -15.13 2.02 -13.29
N ASN A 3 -14.50 0.84 -13.16
CA ASN A 3 -14.35 0.18 -11.88
C ASN A 3 -13.58 1.12 -10.97
N SER A 4 -14.20 1.53 -9.86
CA SER A 4 -13.57 2.46 -8.93
C SER A 4 -12.42 1.74 -8.21
N ILE A 5 -11.21 2.25 -8.36
CA ILE A 5 -10.04 1.77 -7.61
C ILE A 5 -10.32 1.95 -6.11
N LYS A 6 -10.07 0.92 -5.32
CA LYS A 6 -10.14 0.96 -3.85
C LYS A 6 -8.77 1.20 -3.25
N TYR A 7 -8.73 1.93 -2.15
CA TYR A 7 -7.50 2.30 -1.46
C TYR A 7 -7.52 1.74 -0.04
N TYR A 8 -6.50 0.99 0.32
CA TYR A 8 -6.32 0.40 1.64
C TYR A 8 -5.11 1.03 2.31
N ILE A 9 -5.34 1.75 3.40
CA ILE A 9 -4.29 2.51 4.10
C ILE A 9 -3.87 1.75 5.35
N ILE A 10 -2.62 1.32 5.39
CA ILE A 10 -2.01 0.74 6.59
C ILE A 10 -1.68 1.87 7.55
N HIS A 11 -2.39 1.92 8.68
CA HIS A 11 -2.30 3.04 9.62
C HIS A 11 -1.98 2.57 11.04
N ASN A 12 -1.21 3.37 11.78
CA ASN A 12 -0.74 3.04 13.12
C ASN A 12 -1.46 3.80 14.26
N LEU A 13 -2.58 4.47 13.95
CA LEU A 13 -3.38 5.30 14.87
C LEU A 13 -2.70 6.61 15.31
N GLU A 14 -1.61 7.00 14.69
CA GLU A 14 -0.93 8.27 14.97
C GLU A 14 -1.66 9.42 14.27
N LYS A 15 -2.19 10.37 15.05
CA LYS A 15 -3.00 11.48 14.52
C LYS A 15 -2.29 12.29 13.44
N ALA A 16 -1.01 12.60 13.63
CA ALA A 16 -0.25 13.40 12.66
C ALA A 16 -0.13 12.68 11.30
N ARG A 17 0.04 11.36 11.30
CA ARG A 17 0.06 10.56 10.07
C ARG A 17 -1.32 10.48 9.42
N TYR A 18 -2.37 10.33 10.24
CA TYR A 18 -3.75 10.38 9.73
C TYR A 18 -4.03 11.70 9.03
N ASP A 19 -3.75 12.82 9.67
CA ASP A 19 -3.98 14.15 9.10
C ASP A 19 -3.18 14.36 7.80
N ASN A 20 -1.93 13.87 7.76
CA ASN A 20 -1.09 13.95 6.57
C ASN A 20 -1.64 13.10 5.42
N ILE A 21 -1.97 11.83 5.66
CA ILE A 21 -2.50 10.97 4.59
C ILE A 21 -3.82 11.48 4.04
N ILE A 22 -4.73 11.98 4.89
CA ILE A 22 -5.98 12.61 4.44
C ILE A 22 -5.71 13.80 3.53
N LYS A 23 -4.73 14.65 3.88
CA LYS A 23 -4.32 15.78 3.04
C LYS A 23 -3.82 15.32 1.68
N ILE A 24 -2.99 14.27 1.65
CA ILE A 24 -2.44 13.69 0.41
C ILE A 24 -3.56 13.12 -0.46
N LEU A 25 -4.47 12.33 0.12
CA LEU A 25 -5.59 11.73 -0.60
C LEU A 25 -6.48 12.81 -1.24
N ASN A 26 -6.84 13.84 -0.48
CA ASN A 26 -7.65 14.96 -0.97
C ASN A 26 -6.94 15.75 -2.07
N LYS A 27 -5.65 16.06 -1.90
CA LYS A 27 -4.83 16.74 -2.92
C LYS A 27 -4.79 15.99 -4.25
N ASN A 28 -4.82 14.66 -4.17
CA ASN A 28 -4.81 13.79 -5.35
C ASN A 28 -6.21 13.46 -5.90
N GLY A 29 -7.27 14.07 -5.37
CA GLY A 29 -8.64 13.87 -5.84
C GLY A 29 -9.20 12.47 -5.53
N ILE A 30 -8.64 11.78 -4.54
CA ILE A 30 -9.12 10.46 -4.13
C ILE A 30 -10.36 10.62 -3.26
N ASN A 31 -11.47 10.04 -3.68
CA ASN A 31 -12.69 10.07 -2.90
C ASN A 31 -12.54 9.16 -1.66
N LEU A 32 -12.70 9.73 -0.47
CA LEU A 32 -12.57 9.02 0.79
C LEU A 32 -13.58 7.88 0.97
N SER A 33 -14.68 7.86 0.22
CA SER A 33 -15.62 6.72 0.18
C SER A 33 -14.99 5.45 -0.42
N ASN A 34 -13.88 5.59 -1.15
CA ASN A 34 -13.12 4.47 -1.71
C ASN A 34 -11.91 4.09 -0.84
N VAL A 35 -11.78 4.70 0.34
CA VAL A 35 -10.62 4.50 1.23
C VAL A 35 -11.04 3.66 2.43
N THR A 36 -10.26 2.64 2.73
CA THR A 36 -10.39 1.80 3.93
C THR A 36 -9.10 1.87 4.73
N PHE A 37 -9.19 2.28 5.98
CA PHE A 37 -8.06 2.24 6.91
C PHE A 37 -7.94 0.88 7.59
N ILE A 38 -6.75 0.31 7.59
CA ILE A 38 -6.40 -0.91 8.34
C ILE A 38 -5.62 -0.50 9.58
N ASN A 39 -6.34 -0.31 10.68
CA ASN A 39 -5.79 0.26 11.92
C ASN A 39 -5.28 -0.80 12.88
N HIS A 40 -5.89 -1.98 12.87
CA HIS A 40 -5.64 -3.05 13.84
C HIS A 40 -5.16 -4.33 13.17
N PRO A 41 -4.39 -5.18 13.91
CA PRO A 41 -3.85 -4.93 15.23
C PRO A 41 -2.68 -3.94 15.21
N ASN A 42 -2.61 -3.03 16.18
CA ASN A 42 -1.42 -2.21 16.39
C ASN A 42 -0.35 -3.03 17.15
N LYS A 43 0.90 -2.54 17.22
CA LYS A 43 2.03 -3.27 17.85
C LYS A 43 1.75 -3.79 19.26
N ASN A 44 0.93 -3.06 20.04
CA ASN A 44 0.57 -3.44 21.41
C ASN A 44 -0.62 -4.43 21.48
N GLU A 45 -1.24 -4.75 20.38
CA GLU A 45 -2.41 -5.63 20.26
C GLU A 45 -2.06 -6.98 19.62
N LEU A 46 -0.78 -7.21 19.34
CA LEU A 46 -0.32 -8.45 18.70
C LEU A 46 -0.46 -9.64 19.65
N THR A 47 -1.32 -10.58 19.29
CA THR A 47 -1.46 -11.84 20.02
C THR A 47 -0.27 -12.77 19.76
N TYR A 48 -0.07 -13.75 20.66
CA TYR A 48 0.92 -14.81 20.46
C TYR A 48 0.71 -15.55 19.13
N GLN A 49 -0.54 -15.79 18.73
CA GLN A 49 -0.86 -16.46 17.47
C GLN A 49 -0.40 -15.66 16.25
N ILE A 50 -0.69 -14.35 16.23
CA ILE A 50 -0.24 -13.46 15.15
C ILE A 50 1.29 -13.46 15.07
N LYS A 51 1.98 -13.31 16.19
CA LYS A 51 3.45 -13.33 16.23
C LYS A 51 4.01 -14.67 15.74
N LYS A 52 3.40 -15.77 16.13
CA LYS A 52 3.83 -17.12 15.70
C LYS A 52 3.62 -17.36 14.21
N GLN A 53 2.56 -16.85 13.62
CA GLN A 53 2.28 -16.97 12.19
C GLN A 53 3.17 -16.06 11.33
N SER A 54 3.49 -14.88 11.85
CA SER A 54 4.19 -13.84 11.09
C SER A 54 5.71 -13.97 11.10
N VAL A 55 6.27 -14.78 12.00
CA VAL A 55 7.74 -14.80 12.25
C VAL A 55 8.26 -16.22 12.38
N GLN A 56 9.31 -16.54 11.63
CA GLN A 56 10.05 -17.79 11.83
C GLN A 56 10.74 -17.80 13.21
N LYS A 57 10.77 -18.94 13.88
CA LYS A 57 11.47 -19.14 15.14
C LYS A 57 12.89 -18.55 15.07
N LYS A 58 13.21 -17.64 15.99
CA LYS A 58 14.52 -16.96 16.15
C LYS A 58 14.72 -15.64 15.38
N SER A 59 13.70 -14.99 14.85
CA SER A 59 13.89 -13.67 14.27
C SER A 59 13.74 -12.56 15.32
N ASN A 60 14.62 -11.57 15.30
CA ASN A 60 14.56 -10.37 16.14
C ASN A 60 13.68 -9.28 15.51
N ILE A 61 12.58 -9.66 14.85
CA ILE A 61 11.70 -8.70 14.18
C ILE A 61 10.90 -7.94 15.23
N LYS A 62 10.90 -6.62 15.12
CA LYS A 62 10.19 -5.72 16.04
C LYS A 62 8.67 -5.85 15.85
N ASP A 63 7.91 -5.76 16.93
CA ASP A 63 6.43 -5.84 16.94
C ASP A 63 5.77 -4.84 15.97
N GLY A 64 6.37 -3.65 15.77
CA GLY A 64 5.88 -2.69 14.78
C GLY A 64 5.90 -3.22 13.35
N TRP A 65 6.94 -3.95 12.98
CA TRP A 65 7.05 -4.56 11.64
C TRP A 65 6.08 -5.72 11.47
N ILE A 66 5.91 -6.54 12.52
CA ILE A 66 4.91 -7.62 12.53
C ILE A 66 3.51 -7.04 12.34
N SER A 67 3.17 -5.99 13.10
CA SER A 67 1.89 -5.29 12.97
C SER A 67 1.68 -4.74 11.55
N CYS A 68 2.68 -4.08 10.97
CA CYS A 68 2.61 -3.55 9.62
C CYS A 68 2.36 -4.66 8.59
N SER A 69 3.19 -5.70 8.59
CA SER A 69 3.05 -6.85 7.66
C SER A 69 1.71 -7.56 7.81
N TYR A 70 1.23 -7.73 9.04
CA TYR A 70 -0.06 -8.37 9.28
C TYR A 70 -1.23 -7.51 8.76
N LYS A 71 -1.14 -6.20 8.87
CA LYS A 71 -2.14 -5.29 8.28
C LYS A 71 -2.15 -5.34 6.75
N HIS A 72 -1.00 -5.50 6.10
CA HIS A 72 -0.94 -5.76 4.65
C HIS A 72 -1.69 -7.05 4.29
N TYR A 73 -1.48 -8.12 5.06
CA TYR A 73 -2.23 -9.36 4.89
C TYR A 73 -3.74 -9.16 5.05
N LEU A 74 -4.18 -8.40 6.06
CA LEU A 74 -5.59 -8.08 6.27
C LEU A 74 -6.18 -7.22 5.13
N ALA A 75 -5.39 -6.31 4.56
CA ALA A 75 -5.79 -5.53 3.38
C ALA A 75 -6.04 -6.47 2.19
N LEU A 76 -5.13 -7.39 1.91
CA LEU A 76 -5.30 -8.39 0.85
C LEU A 76 -6.54 -9.27 1.07
N GLN A 77 -6.78 -9.72 2.30
CA GLN A 77 -8.01 -10.45 2.63
C GLN A 77 -9.28 -9.65 2.32
N LYS A 78 -9.29 -8.35 2.67
CA LYS A 78 -10.44 -7.47 2.39
C LYS A 78 -10.65 -7.27 0.90
N ILE A 79 -9.60 -7.10 0.12
CA ILE A 79 -9.66 -6.98 -1.35
C ILE A 79 -10.36 -8.21 -1.94
N VAL A 80 -9.96 -9.40 -1.52
CA VAL A 80 -10.57 -10.66 -1.97
C VAL A 80 -12.03 -10.78 -1.51
N GLN A 81 -12.31 -10.48 -0.23
CA GLN A 81 -13.67 -10.56 0.32
C GLN A 81 -14.65 -9.59 -0.35
N ASN A 82 -14.17 -8.39 -0.70
CA ASN A 82 -14.97 -7.36 -1.37
C ASN A 82 -15.07 -7.58 -2.88
N ASN A 83 -14.31 -8.53 -3.43
CA ASN A 83 -14.18 -8.74 -4.87
C ASN A 83 -13.76 -7.47 -5.61
N ASP A 84 -12.83 -6.71 -5.02
CA ASP A 84 -12.30 -5.49 -5.64
C ASP A 84 -11.43 -5.87 -6.85
N GLN A 85 -11.76 -5.37 -8.01
CA GLN A 85 -11.01 -5.68 -9.24
C GLN A 85 -9.62 -5.04 -9.22
N TYR A 86 -9.55 -3.79 -8.74
CA TYR A 86 -8.30 -3.06 -8.60
C TYR A 86 -8.25 -2.41 -7.22
N ALA A 87 -7.13 -2.60 -6.54
CA ALA A 87 -6.89 -2.00 -5.24
C ALA A 87 -5.46 -1.46 -5.12
N VAL A 88 -5.31 -0.39 -4.37
CA VAL A 88 -4.02 0.17 -3.97
C VAL A 88 -3.85 -0.05 -2.48
N ILE A 89 -2.73 -0.63 -2.06
CA ILE A 89 -2.34 -0.68 -0.66
C ILE A 89 -1.19 0.29 -0.46
N MET A 90 -1.29 1.17 0.53
CA MET A 90 -0.24 2.12 0.88
C MET A 90 -0.13 2.29 2.38
N GLU A 91 1.06 2.67 2.85
CA GLU A 91 1.29 3.01 4.25
C GLU A 91 0.99 4.49 4.51
N ASP A 92 0.69 4.85 5.76
CA ASP A 92 0.35 6.21 6.18
C ASP A 92 1.55 7.18 6.26
N ASN A 93 2.78 6.66 6.08
CA ASN A 93 4.03 7.40 6.13
C ASN A 93 4.57 7.80 4.75
N ILE A 94 3.74 7.70 3.72
CA ILE A 94 4.12 8.15 2.38
C ILE A 94 4.32 9.66 2.34
N GLY A 95 5.27 10.08 1.49
CA GLY A 95 5.48 11.49 1.14
C GLY A 95 4.45 12.00 0.13
N ASP A 96 4.72 13.18 -0.41
CA ASP A 96 3.89 13.75 -1.49
C ASP A 96 4.18 13.02 -2.81
N PHE A 97 3.18 12.95 -3.69
CA PHE A 97 3.31 12.34 -5.01
C PHE A 97 3.68 13.41 -6.04
N TYR A 98 4.53 13.05 -7.00
CA TYR A 98 4.88 13.92 -8.12
C TYR A 98 3.72 14.17 -9.08
N GLU A 99 2.83 13.18 -9.24
CA GLU A 99 1.67 13.23 -10.12
C GLU A 99 0.40 12.81 -9.39
N ASN A 100 -0.74 13.16 -9.96
CA ASN A 100 -2.04 12.72 -9.47
C ASN A 100 -2.16 11.19 -9.55
N ILE A 101 -2.31 10.51 -8.41
CA ILE A 101 -2.34 9.05 -8.31
C ILE A 101 -3.38 8.42 -9.24
N PRO A 102 -4.65 8.87 -9.29
CA PRO A 102 -5.63 8.26 -10.18
C PRO A 102 -5.25 8.31 -11.66
N ILE A 103 -4.62 9.39 -12.11
CA ILE A 103 -4.16 9.53 -13.50
C ILE A 103 -3.04 8.54 -13.78
N ARG A 104 -2.08 8.43 -12.87
CA ARG A 104 -0.94 7.53 -12.98
C ARG A 104 -1.38 6.07 -12.98
N LEU A 105 -2.31 5.70 -12.12
CA LEU A 105 -2.89 4.36 -12.10
C LEU A 105 -3.68 4.03 -13.36
N ASP A 106 -4.45 4.97 -13.91
CA ASP A 106 -5.16 4.78 -15.18
C ASP A 106 -4.18 4.53 -16.35
N LYS A 107 -3.02 5.20 -16.32
CA LYS A 107 -1.94 4.94 -17.28
C LYS A 107 -1.34 3.55 -17.11
N TYR A 108 -0.96 3.17 -15.89
CA TYR A 108 -0.38 1.85 -15.60
C TYR A 108 -1.32 0.72 -15.99
N LEU A 109 -2.59 0.79 -15.63
CA LEU A 109 -3.58 -0.24 -15.95
C LEU A 109 -3.76 -0.46 -17.47
N LYS A 110 -3.37 0.50 -18.31
CA LYS A 110 -3.39 0.35 -19.78
C LYS A 110 -2.11 -0.27 -20.33
N GLU A 111 -1.01 -0.19 -19.58
CA GLU A 111 0.32 -0.65 -20.00
C GLU A 111 0.67 -2.02 -19.42
N LEU A 112 -0.03 -2.45 -18.37
CA LEU A 112 0.18 -3.74 -17.72
C LEU A 112 -0.23 -4.90 -18.64
N PRO A 113 0.50 -6.03 -18.64
CA PRO A 113 0.07 -7.26 -19.28
C PRO A 113 -1.22 -7.78 -18.63
N ASP A 114 -2.03 -8.55 -19.36
CA ASP A 114 -3.33 -9.01 -18.87
C ASP A 114 -3.25 -9.97 -17.66
N ASP A 115 -2.10 -10.57 -17.43
CA ASP A 115 -1.83 -11.57 -16.39
C ASP A 115 -1.07 -11.02 -15.17
N TRP A 116 -1.06 -9.69 -14.96
CA TRP A 116 -0.42 -9.12 -13.78
C TRP A 116 -1.20 -9.38 -12.50
N ASP A 117 -0.47 -9.63 -11.40
CA ASP A 117 -1.06 -9.81 -10.07
C ASP A 117 -0.78 -8.62 -9.15
N VAL A 118 0.46 -8.13 -9.12
CA VAL A 118 0.90 -7.06 -8.21
C VAL A 118 1.88 -6.13 -8.93
N VAL A 119 1.73 -4.84 -8.68
CA VAL A 119 2.65 -3.80 -9.16
C VAL A 119 3.14 -2.96 -7.97
N TYR A 120 4.43 -2.78 -7.87
CA TYR A 120 5.03 -1.86 -6.91
C TYR A 120 5.30 -0.52 -7.59
N ASP A 121 4.60 0.53 -7.14
CA ASP A 121 4.73 1.88 -7.69
C ASP A 121 5.87 2.69 -7.05
N SER A 122 6.31 2.30 -5.85
CA SER A 122 7.45 2.92 -5.18
C SER A 122 8.24 1.88 -4.39
N VAL A 123 9.56 1.99 -4.46
CA VAL A 123 10.48 1.14 -3.70
C VAL A 123 11.20 2.00 -2.66
N TRP A 124 11.14 1.58 -1.39
CA TRP A 124 11.92 2.19 -0.33
C TRP A 124 13.33 1.58 -0.30
N GLY A 125 14.35 2.42 -0.42
CA GLY A 125 15.76 2.01 -0.27
C GLY A 125 16.67 2.70 -1.28
N ASP A 126 17.96 2.82 -0.93
CA ASP A 126 19.06 3.20 -1.82
C ASP A 126 19.34 2.12 -2.88
N TYR A 127 18.34 1.70 -3.61
CA TYR A 127 18.58 1.04 -4.88
C TYR A 127 19.01 2.15 -5.83
N GLY A 128 20.33 2.33 -5.89
CA GLY A 128 21.02 3.43 -6.52
C GLY A 128 20.23 3.99 -7.69
N LEU A 129 19.88 5.27 -7.54
CA LEU A 129 19.31 6.16 -8.54
C LEU A 129 18.96 5.43 -9.83
N LEU A 130 17.75 4.90 -9.91
CA LEU A 130 17.15 4.69 -11.20
C LEU A 130 17.07 6.10 -11.79
N ASN A 131 17.99 6.45 -12.66
CA ASN A 131 17.91 7.69 -13.41
C ASN A 131 16.54 7.76 -14.04
N GLU A 132 15.93 8.94 -14.09
CA GLU A 132 14.61 9.12 -14.72
C GLU A 132 14.54 8.49 -16.13
N GLU A 133 15.66 8.42 -16.85
CA GLU A 133 15.82 7.70 -18.12
C GLU A 133 15.64 6.18 -18.01
N SER A 134 15.98 5.55 -16.89
CA SER A 134 15.81 4.11 -16.71
C SER A 134 14.37 3.70 -16.38
N VAL A 135 13.54 4.63 -15.95
CA VAL A 135 12.10 4.40 -15.69
C VAL A 135 11.31 4.38 -17.00
N VAL A 136 11.81 5.05 -18.06
CA VAL A 136 11.14 5.11 -19.38
C VAL A 136 11.47 3.89 -20.26
N GLU A 137 12.61 3.27 -20.07
CA GLU A 137 13.04 2.10 -20.88
C GLU A 137 12.88 0.75 -20.19
N ASN A 138 12.72 0.71 -18.86
CA ASN A 138 12.58 -0.56 -18.16
C ASN A 138 11.10 -0.86 -17.91
N LYS A 139 10.62 -1.81 -18.69
CA LYS A 139 9.53 -2.68 -18.35
C LYS A 139 9.52 -2.92 -16.84
N LEU A 140 8.34 -2.79 -16.25
CA LEU A 140 8.03 -3.15 -14.87
C LEU A 140 8.95 -4.28 -14.40
N ILE A 141 9.76 -4.01 -13.39
CA ILE A 141 10.53 -5.06 -12.73
C ILE A 141 9.53 -5.75 -11.80
N TYR A 142 9.23 -6.99 -12.12
CA TYR A 142 8.39 -7.88 -11.33
C TYR A 142 9.10 -8.31 -10.05
#